data_39c4625c2f49d7e4bdc23edec56a37ac
#
_entry.id   39c4625c2f49d7e4bdc23edec56a37ac
#
_cell.length_a   1.000
_cell.length_b   1.000
_cell.length_c   1.000
_cell.angle_alpha   90.00
_cell.angle_beta   90.00
_cell.angle_gamma   90.00
#
_symmetry.space_group_name_H-M   'P 1'
#
loop_
_entity.id
_entity.type
_entity.pdbx_description
1 polymer ?
#
loop_
_entity_poly.entity_id
_entity_poly.type
_entity_poly.pdbx_seq_one_letter_code
_entity_poly.pdbx_strand_id
1 'polypeptide(L)'
;MRPFAIAFVGLVLAQPGNVLNGNWTANFQGTTYVRLAFADGATAPQGTMSIGQSIHVDVEGNVDNATAASSTPTRMLDTRWNDGVLSFGINDGPDVDRFEFRLIDANHAELAMILSEEERRQAAAAQMPLPKPFRLTKTP
;
A
#
# COMPACT_ATOMS: atom_id res chain seq x y z
N MET A 1 -11.43 27.01 23.34
CA MET A 1 -11.52 26.28 22.69
C MET A 1 -11.72 25.88 21.99
N ARG A 2 -11.70 25.98 22.13
CA ARG A 2 -11.78 25.18 21.32
C ARG A 2 -12.23 24.75 20.56
N PRO A 3 -12.51 24.79 20.31
CA PRO A 3 -12.87 23.99 19.60
C PRO A 3 -12.97 23.70 18.77
N PHE A 4 -12.67 23.82 18.76
CA PHE A 4 -12.49 23.29 17.87
C PHE A 4 -12.46 22.88 17.03
N ALA A 5 -12.59 23.43 17.33
CA ALA A 5 -12.50 22.79 16.23
C ALA A 5 -11.46 21.99 15.93
N ILE A 6 -11.13 22.14 16.30
CA ILE A 6 -10.36 21.47 15.92
C ILE A 6 -10.13 20.34 15.73
N ALA A 7 -10.05 20.39 15.91
CA ALA A 7 -9.70 19.30 15.76
C ALA A 7 -10.48 18.26 15.21
N PHE A 8 -11.15 18.41 14.83
CA PHE A 8 -11.73 17.46 14.28
C PHE A 8 -11.25 16.83 13.16
N VAL A 9 -10.47 17.31 12.61
CA VAL A 9 -9.71 16.73 11.52
C VAL A 9 -8.96 15.50 11.95
N GLY A 10 -8.32 15.58 13.09
CA GLY A 10 -7.65 14.42 13.63
C GLY A 10 -8.58 13.26 13.88
N LEU A 11 -9.83 13.57 14.19
CA LEU A 11 -10.80 12.51 14.42
C LEU A 11 -11.12 11.73 13.15
N VAL A 12 -11.12 12.42 12.01
CA VAL A 12 -11.35 11.73 10.73
C VAL A 12 -10.28 10.67 10.52
N LEU A 13 -9.05 11.01 10.84
CA LEU A 13 -7.95 10.05 10.69
C LEU A 13 -8.01 8.92 11.69
N ALA A 14 -8.75 9.11 12.79
CA ALA A 14 -8.88 8.05 13.79
C ALA A 14 -9.86 6.96 13.38
N GLN A 15 -10.55 7.16 12.26
CA GLN A 15 -11.55 6.19 11.79
C GLN A 15 -11.15 5.66 10.44
N PRO A 16 -10.20 4.69 10.42
CA PRO A 16 -9.63 4.23 9.15
C PRO A 16 -10.66 3.61 8.20
N GLY A 17 -11.68 2.95 8.72
CA GLY A 17 -12.69 2.32 7.88
C GLY A 17 -13.38 3.29 6.93
N ASN A 18 -13.65 4.51 7.39
CA ASN A 18 -14.31 5.52 6.56
C ASN A 18 -13.38 6.10 5.52
N VAL A 19 -12.09 6.19 5.83
CA VAL A 19 -11.12 6.84 4.95
C VAL A 19 -10.61 5.88 3.90
N LEU A 20 -10.38 4.63 4.29
CA LEU A 20 -9.77 3.63 3.42
C LEU A 20 -10.76 2.92 2.51
N ASN A 21 -12.03 2.96 2.87
CA ASN A 21 -13.06 2.16 2.22
C ASN A 21 -13.06 2.36 0.70
N GLY A 22 -13.05 1.25 -0.04
CA GLY A 22 -13.07 1.28 -1.51
C GLY A 22 -11.85 0.62 -2.10
N ASN A 23 -11.58 0.97 -3.34
CA ASN A 23 -10.49 0.39 -4.12
C ASN A 23 -9.41 1.42 -4.39
N TRP A 24 -8.16 0.98 -4.29
CA TRP A 24 -7.00 1.80 -4.56
C TRP A 24 -6.15 1.11 -5.61
N THR A 25 -5.70 1.84 -6.63
CA THR A 25 -4.96 1.24 -7.74
C THR A 25 -3.72 2.04 -8.07
N ALA A 26 -2.70 1.31 -8.53
CA ALA A 26 -1.52 1.90 -9.14
C ALA A 26 -1.47 1.43 -10.58
N ASN A 27 -1.20 2.35 -11.50
CA ASN A 27 -1.24 2.08 -12.92
C ASN A 27 0.07 2.49 -13.59
N PHE A 28 0.44 1.73 -14.62
CA PHE A 28 1.57 2.07 -15.47
C PHE A 28 1.13 1.87 -16.91
N GLN A 29 1.06 2.97 -17.66
CA GLN A 29 0.69 2.96 -19.10
C GLN A 29 -0.58 2.16 -19.36
N GLY A 30 -1.62 2.43 -18.55
CA GLY A 30 -2.91 1.78 -18.71
C GLY A 30 -3.05 0.42 -18.05
N THR A 31 -1.97 -0.12 -17.50
CA THR A 31 -2.00 -1.41 -16.80
C THR A 31 -2.08 -1.17 -15.29
N THR A 32 -3.11 -1.71 -14.66
CA THR A 32 -3.22 -1.69 -13.20
C THR A 32 -2.35 -2.82 -12.66
N TYR A 33 -1.28 -2.46 -11.95
CA TYR A 33 -0.35 -3.46 -11.43
C TYR A 33 -0.45 -3.66 -9.92
N VAL A 34 -1.16 -2.78 -9.21
CA VAL A 34 -1.48 -2.97 -7.80
C VAL A 34 -2.94 -2.60 -7.60
N ARG A 35 -3.64 -3.42 -6.84
CA ARG A 35 -5.01 -3.13 -6.45
C ARG A 35 -5.20 -3.51 -5.00
N LEU A 36 -5.67 -2.55 -4.20
CA LEU A 36 -6.05 -2.81 -2.82
C LEU A 36 -7.55 -2.57 -2.68
N ALA A 37 -8.20 -3.41 -1.90
CA ALA A 37 -9.62 -3.25 -1.60
C ALA A 37 -9.80 -3.37 -0.09
N PHE A 38 -10.49 -2.42 0.50
CA PHE A 38 -10.76 -2.41 1.94
C PHE A 38 -12.23 -2.58 2.21
N ALA A 39 -12.53 -3.39 3.22
CA ALA A 39 -13.90 -3.67 3.62
C ALA A 39 -14.37 -2.69 4.68
N ASP A 40 -15.68 -2.48 4.69
CA ASP A 40 -16.34 -1.59 5.62
C ASP A 40 -16.34 -2.08 7.05
N GLY A 41 -16.43 -1.14 7.98
CA GLY A 41 -16.96 -1.37 9.31
C GLY A 41 -16.11 -2.13 10.29
N ALA A 42 -14.88 -2.44 9.97
CA ALA A 42 -14.02 -3.16 10.90
C ALA A 42 -13.41 -2.21 11.91
N THR A 43 -13.22 -2.69 13.15
CA THR A 43 -12.48 -1.92 14.14
C THR A 43 -11.01 -1.79 13.74
N ALA A 44 -10.49 -2.83 13.07
CA ALA A 44 -9.18 -2.76 12.44
C ALA A 44 -9.37 -2.89 10.94
N PRO A 45 -8.63 -2.14 10.14
CA PRO A 45 -8.77 -2.24 8.68
C PRO A 45 -8.47 -3.64 8.20
N GLN A 46 -9.29 -4.13 7.29
CA GLN A 46 -9.08 -5.42 6.64
C GLN A 46 -9.25 -5.23 5.16
N GLY A 47 -8.45 -5.97 4.40
CA GLY A 47 -8.55 -5.83 2.97
C GLY A 47 -7.79 -6.91 2.24
N THR A 48 -7.74 -6.73 0.93
CA THR A 48 -7.02 -7.63 0.03
C THR A 48 -6.10 -6.82 -0.85
N MET A 49 -5.07 -7.50 -1.35
CA MET A 49 -4.14 -6.90 -2.31
C MET A 49 -3.91 -7.85 -3.47
N SER A 50 -3.88 -7.28 -4.67
CA SER A 50 -3.41 -7.97 -5.86
C SER A 50 -2.26 -7.18 -6.43
N ILE A 51 -1.23 -7.87 -6.90
CA ILE A 51 -0.05 -7.22 -7.44
C ILE A 51 0.43 -7.99 -8.67
N GLY A 52 1.01 -7.29 -9.61
CA GLY A 52 1.55 -7.92 -10.80
C GLY A 52 2.73 -8.82 -10.48
N GLN A 53 2.88 -9.90 -11.23
CA GLN A 53 3.96 -10.85 -11.02
C GLN A 53 5.34 -10.23 -11.24
N SER A 54 5.40 -9.26 -12.12
CA SER A 54 6.67 -8.63 -12.49
C SER A 54 6.50 -7.12 -12.49
N ILE A 55 7.26 -6.46 -11.64
CA ILE A 55 7.32 -5.01 -11.59
C ILE A 55 8.79 -4.64 -11.71
N HIS A 56 9.12 -3.94 -12.77
CA HIS A 56 10.50 -3.51 -13.04
C HIS A 56 10.64 -2.04 -12.72
N VAL A 57 11.74 -1.67 -12.08
CA VAL A 57 12.04 -0.27 -11.77
C VAL A 57 13.34 0.13 -12.42
N ASP A 58 13.46 1.42 -12.74
CA ASP A 58 14.68 1.97 -13.31
C ASP A 58 15.72 2.24 -12.21
N VAL A 59 16.86 2.82 -12.59
CA VAL A 59 17.96 3.03 -11.64
C VAL A 59 17.57 3.99 -10.52
N GLU A 60 16.54 4.79 -10.71
CA GLU A 60 16.07 5.72 -9.70
C GLU A 60 14.95 5.12 -8.84
N GLY A 61 14.52 3.91 -9.16
CA GLY A 61 13.46 3.25 -8.40
C GLY A 61 12.06 3.52 -8.91
N ASN A 62 11.92 4.17 -10.05
CA ASN A 62 10.61 4.42 -10.65
C ASN A 62 10.17 3.21 -11.47
N VAL A 63 8.89 2.88 -11.44
CA VAL A 63 8.37 1.77 -12.23
C VAL A 63 8.52 2.11 -13.71
N ASP A 64 9.16 1.22 -14.46
CA ASP A 64 9.31 1.39 -15.92
C ASP A 64 8.69 0.24 -16.70
N ASN A 65 8.19 -0.79 -16.02
CA ASN A 65 7.39 -1.83 -16.63
C ASN A 65 6.65 -2.59 -15.53
N ALA A 66 5.47 -3.11 -15.84
CA ALA A 66 4.69 -3.86 -14.88
C ALA A 66 3.68 -4.74 -15.58
N THR A 67 3.44 -5.93 -15.01
CA THR A 67 2.38 -6.81 -15.46
C THR A 67 1.11 -6.52 -14.67
N ALA A 68 -0.03 -6.90 -15.22
CA ALA A 68 -1.32 -6.66 -14.60
C ALA A 68 -1.42 -7.38 -13.26
N ALA A 69 -2.12 -6.75 -12.31
CA ALA A 69 -2.38 -7.33 -11.02
C ALA A 69 -3.16 -8.64 -11.18
N SER A 70 -2.88 -9.59 -10.30
CA SER A 70 -3.55 -10.88 -10.30
C SER A 70 -5.05 -10.72 -10.16
N SER A 71 -5.82 -11.58 -10.80
CA SER A 71 -7.27 -11.61 -10.64
C SER A 71 -7.68 -12.24 -9.32
N THR A 72 -6.74 -12.89 -8.62
CA THR A 72 -7.01 -13.53 -7.33
C THR A 72 -6.37 -12.70 -6.22
N PRO A 73 -7.16 -11.89 -5.49
CA PRO A 73 -6.61 -11.06 -4.43
C PRO A 73 -6.18 -11.90 -3.24
N THR A 74 -5.16 -11.42 -2.53
CA THR A 74 -4.63 -12.05 -1.34
C THR A 74 -5.03 -11.23 -0.11
N ARG A 75 -5.45 -11.92 0.93
CA ARG A 75 -5.89 -11.28 2.16
C ARG A 75 -4.72 -10.66 2.91
N MET A 76 -4.94 -9.45 3.41
CA MET A 76 -3.96 -8.79 4.26
C MET A 76 -3.89 -9.44 5.63
N LEU A 77 -2.69 -9.54 6.18
CA LEU A 77 -2.42 -10.13 7.48
C LEU A 77 -1.86 -9.08 8.43
N ASP A 78 -2.18 -9.21 9.72
CA ASP A 78 -1.59 -8.39 10.78
C ASP A 78 -1.70 -6.90 10.46
N THR A 79 -2.89 -6.47 10.11
CA THR A 79 -3.11 -5.07 9.76
C THR A 79 -3.06 -4.20 11.00
N ARG A 80 -2.36 -3.06 10.89
CA ARG A 80 -2.25 -2.07 11.97
C ARG A 80 -2.36 -0.68 11.38
N TRP A 81 -3.25 0.11 11.95
CA TRP A 81 -3.44 1.49 11.55
C TRP A 81 -2.83 2.39 12.60
N ASN A 82 -1.95 3.28 12.19
CA ASN A 82 -1.32 4.21 13.10
C ASN A 82 -0.99 5.50 12.36
N ASP A 83 -1.70 6.55 12.71
CA ASP A 83 -1.36 7.90 12.29
C ASP A 83 -1.27 8.04 10.76
N GLY A 84 -2.28 7.54 10.08
CA GLY A 84 -2.35 7.66 8.62
C GLY A 84 -1.59 6.60 7.86
N VAL A 85 -1.00 5.64 8.56
CA VAL A 85 -0.23 4.56 7.94
C VAL A 85 -0.84 3.22 8.33
N LEU A 86 -1.16 2.42 7.32
CA LEU A 86 -1.60 1.04 7.52
C LEU A 86 -0.47 0.11 7.17
N SER A 87 -0.01 -0.68 8.14
CA SER A 87 0.98 -1.72 7.87
C SER A 87 0.29 -3.07 7.81
N PHE A 88 0.75 -3.93 6.92
CA PHE A 88 0.15 -5.25 6.76
C PHE A 88 1.15 -6.20 6.11
N GLY A 89 0.81 -7.48 6.12
CA GLY A 89 1.60 -8.50 5.46
C GLY A 89 0.78 -9.23 4.42
N ILE A 90 1.47 -9.79 3.45
CA ILE A 90 0.88 -10.63 2.41
C ILE A 90 1.67 -11.93 2.37
N ASN A 91 0.98 -13.06 2.39
CA ASN A 91 1.62 -14.35 2.24
C ASN A 91 2.20 -14.49 0.84
N ASP A 92 3.47 -14.90 0.77
CA ASP A 92 4.14 -15.18 -0.48
C ASP A 92 4.87 -16.50 -0.32
N GLY A 93 4.12 -17.59 -0.51
CA GLY A 93 4.66 -18.92 -0.26
C GLY A 93 4.99 -19.10 1.22
N PRO A 94 6.24 -19.50 1.55
CA PRO A 94 6.63 -19.66 2.95
C PRO A 94 6.91 -18.34 3.67
N ASP A 95 7.01 -17.25 2.92
CA ASP A 95 7.40 -15.95 3.47
C ASP A 95 6.19 -15.02 3.56
N VAL A 96 6.37 -13.95 4.31
CA VAL A 96 5.37 -12.88 4.41
C VAL A 96 6.05 -11.58 4.00
N ASP A 97 5.53 -10.97 2.95
CA ASP A 97 6.01 -9.66 2.51
C ASP A 97 5.28 -8.58 3.29
N ARG A 98 6.03 -7.59 3.76
CA ARG A 98 5.47 -6.50 4.55
C ARG A 98 5.34 -5.24 3.71
N PHE A 99 4.25 -4.51 3.93
CA PHE A 99 3.95 -3.29 3.20
C PHE A 99 3.46 -2.22 4.16
N GLU A 100 3.64 -0.97 3.75
CA GLU A 100 3.02 0.17 4.40
C GLU A 100 2.23 0.98 3.38
N PHE A 101 0.97 1.21 3.69
CA PHE A 101 0.07 2.06 2.91
C PHE A 101 -0.04 3.38 3.66
N ARG A 102 0.43 4.47 3.04
CA ARG A 102 0.41 5.79 3.65
C ARG A 102 -0.59 6.66 2.93
N LEU A 103 -1.60 7.10 3.67
CA LEU A 103 -2.61 7.99 3.12
C LEU A 103 -2.02 9.38 2.94
N ILE A 104 -2.17 9.96 1.75
CA ILE A 104 -1.71 11.31 1.45
C ILE A 104 -2.88 12.29 1.56
N ASP A 105 -3.99 11.94 0.93
CA ASP A 105 -5.24 12.68 1.05
C ASP A 105 -6.39 11.71 0.82
N ALA A 106 -7.60 12.21 0.68
CA ALA A 106 -8.80 11.36 0.57
C ALA A 106 -8.75 10.41 -0.63
N ASN A 107 -7.98 10.76 -1.67
CA ASN A 107 -7.98 10.00 -2.92
C ASN A 107 -6.60 9.53 -3.36
N HIS A 108 -5.57 9.81 -2.58
CA HIS A 108 -4.18 9.48 -2.96
C HIS A 108 -3.46 8.84 -1.80
N ALA A 109 -2.63 7.86 -2.11
CA ALA A 109 -1.83 7.16 -1.11
C ALA A 109 -0.55 6.64 -1.76
N GLU A 110 0.36 6.18 -0.90
CA GLU A 110 1.59 5.54 -1.34
C GLU A 110 1.70 4.17 -0.70
N LEU A 111 2.18 3.20 -1.44
CA LEU A 111 2.41 1.85 -0.96
C LEU A 111 3.90 1.55 -1.04
N ALA A 112 4.52 1.27 0.09
CA ALA A 112 5.93 0.94 0.16
C ALA A 112 6.10 -0.51 0.59
N MET A 113 7.03 -1.20 -0.06
CA MET A 113 7.45 -2.53 0.37
C MET A 113 8.50 -2.36 1.46
N ILE A 114 8.30 -3.04 2.58
CA ILE A 114 9.22 -2.94 3.71
C ILE A 114 10.18 -4.12 3.62
N LEU A 115 11.43 -3.83 3.31
CA LEU A 115 12.46 -4.84 3.15
C LEU A 115 13.23 -5.02 4.45
N SER A 116 13.62 -6.27 4.74
CA SER A 116 14.51 -6.55 5.86
C SER A 116 15.90 -6.03 5.55
N GLU A 117 16.73 -5.94 6.59
CA GLU A 117 18.14 -5.55 6.40
C GLU A 117 18.86 -6.50 5.45
N GLU A 118 18.56 -7.78 5.58
CA GLU A 118 19.16 -8.79 4.72
C GLU A 118 18.76 -8.58 3.25
N GLU A 119 17.49 -8.33 3.01
CA GLU A 119 17.01 -8.08 1.65
C GLU A 119 17.65 -6.82 1.07
N ARG A 120 17.82 -5.78 1.88
CA ARG A 120 18.48 -4.55 1.43
C ARG A 120 19.94 -4.80 1.08
N ARG A 121 20.63 -5.59 1.89
CA ARG A 121 22.03 -5.94 1.61
C ARG A 121 22.16 -6.75 0.33
N GLN A 122 21.26 -7.70 0.13
CA GLN A 122 21.28 -8.52 -1.08
C GLN A 122 21.04 -7.65 -2.32
N ALA A 123 20.10 -6.71 -2.24
CA ALA A 123 19.85 -5.81 -3.36
C ALA A 123 21.05 -4.94 -3.65
N ALA A 124 21.70 -4.41 -2.61
CA ALA A 124 22.90 -3.58 -2.77
C ALA A 124 24.04 -4.38 -3.39
N ALA A 125 24.25 -5.61 -2.93
CA ALA A 125 25.31 -6.46 -3.46
C ALA A 125 25.08 -6.79 -4.93
N ALA A 126 23.82 -6.95 -5.33
CA ALA A 126 23.45 -7.24 -6.71
C ALA A 126 23.29 -5.96 -7.55
N GLN A 127 23.51 -4.80 -6.94
CA GLN A 127 23.35 -3.50 -7.59
C GLN A 127 21.93 -3.33 -8.18
N MET A 128 20.95 -3.87 -7.47
CA MET A 128 19.55 -3.76 -7.87
C MET A 128 18.93 -2.50 -7.27
N PRO A 129 18.27 -1.66 -8.07
CA PRO A 129 17.60 -0.49 -7.52
C PRO A 129 16.43 -0.90 -6.65
N LEU A 130 16.21 -0.15 -5.57
CA LEU A 130 15.05 -0.37 -4.70
C LEU A 130 13.89 0.47 -5.23
N PRO A 131 12.68 -0.08 -5.27
CA PRO A 131 11.53 0.67 -5.75
C PRO A 131 11.17 1.80 -4.80
N LYS A 132 10.80 2.93 -5.37
CA LYS A 132 10.15 4.00 -4.64
C LYS A 132 8.73 3.55 -4.29
N PRO A 133 8.09 4.19 -3.30
CA PRO A 133 6.70 3.87 -3.01
C PRO A 133 5.84 4.00 -4.26
N PHE A 134 4.93 3.05 -4.43
CA PHE A 134 3.99 3.08 -5.54
C PHE A 134 2.89 4.08 -5.24
N ARG A 135 2.52 4.87 -6.23
CA ARG A 135 1.45 5.86 -6.06
C ARG A 135 0.12 5.23 -6.37
N LEU A 136 -0.81 5.37 -5.43
CA LEU A 136 -2.15 4.80 -5.53
C LEU A 136 -3.17 5.91 -5.61
N THR A 137 -4.21 5.66 -6.39
CA THR A 137 -5.36 6.55 -6.49
C THR A 137 -6.60 5.76 -6.13
N LYS A 138 -7.47 6.41 -5.37
CA LYS A 138 -8.75 5.79 -5.00
C LYS A 138 -9.67 5.79 -6.21
N THR A 139 -10.24 4.63 -6.51
CA THR A 139 -11.19 4.50 -7.61
C THR A 139 -12.60 4.42 -7.04
N PRO A 140 -13.60 4.91 -7.79
CA PRO A 140 -15.00 4.83 -7.36
C PRO A 140 -15.48 3.41 -7.16
#